data_2ed1168c9f6c45ea9f0a3155c7924c5c
#
_entry.id   2ed1168c9f6c45ea9f0a3155c7924c5c
#
_cell.length_a   1.000
_cell.length_b   1.000
_cell.length_c   1.000
_cell.angle_alpha   90.00
_cell.angle_beta   90.00
_cell.angle_gamma   90.00
#
_symmetry.space_group_name_H-M   'P 1'
#
loop_
_entity.id
_entity.type
_entity.pdbx_description
1 polymer ?
#
loop_
_entity_poly.entity_id
_entity_poly.type
_entity_poly.pdbx_seq_one_letter_code
_entity_poly.pdbx_strand_id
1 'polypeptide(L)'
;MTYELHLHDCIDWMNTQEEKSIDCIITSPPYNLDIKYGKYQDDLPRESYLKWLHDIAVAMKRVLKDDGQLFLNVGYSNLDPWVAMDVAQVFRQTFVLQNNFTWVKHIAVNDQGYGQYKPISSDRFSSATTESIFHFTKDGNVKVDRLAIGQRNKGEGYKYPELYSENRHIATQRRKASRRLGFTNWKDLNENGSDQQLKEFEVILDELLKKNPYDPDKKKCIGNAWYIPYTPTSKLAKQAGAANDTGSREKGRGGHPATYPEGLSTQCIKYSGIKEGSVVYDPFVGTGTTIISAVQLGMKCIGTDIDKSYLDFAKHRIKSIVTEMQKPVNNLFEEI
;
A
#
# COMPACT_ATOMS: atom_id res chain seq x y z
N MET A 1 7.89 18.36 10.60
CA MET A 1 8.09 17.08 9.88
C MET A 1 9.43 16.53 10.26
N THR A 2 9.47 15.36 10.88
CA THR A 2 10.72 14.81 11.47
C THR A 2 11.01 13.48 10.79
N TYR A 3 12.20 13.37 10.21
CA TYR A 3 12.72 12.10 9.72
C TYR A 3 14.17 11.93 10.16
N GLU A 4 14.56 10.68 10.29
CA GLU A 4 15.91 10.28 10.65
C GLU A 4 16.43 9.21 9.67
N LEU A 5 17.69 9.30 9.29
CA LEU A 5 18.37 8.34 8.43
C LEU A 5 19.67 7.90 9.09
N HIS A 6 19.79 6.60 9.35
CA HIS A 6 20.93 6.02 10.03
C HIS A 6 21.71 5.08 9.11
N LEU A 7 23.01 5.30 9.00
CA LEU A 7 23.94 4.38 8.34
C LEU A 7 24.26 3.24 9.32
N HIS A 8 23.44 2.21 9.30
CA HIS A 8 23.52 1.14 10.31
C HIS A 8 22.92 -0.16 9.78
N ASP A 9 23.38 -1.30 10.30
CA ASP A 9 22.66 -2.57 10.17
C ASP A 9 21.31 -2.46 10.89
N CYS A 10 20.24 -2.97 10.27
CA CYS A 10 18.89 -2.81 10.80
C CYS A 10 18.65 -3.58 12.09
N ILE A 11 19.26 -4.77 12.28
CA ILE A 11 19.11 -5.58 13.50
C ILE A 11 19.82 -4.87 14.64
N ASP A 12 21.09 -4.47 14.43
CA ASP A 12 21.86 -3.78 15.44
C ASP A 12 21.21 -2.46 15.84
N TRP A 13 20.70 -1.70 14.87
CA TRP A 13 19.96 -0.47 15.16
C TRP A 13 18.69 -0.76 15.98
N MET A 14 17.84 -1.69 15.54
CA MET A 14 16.62 -2.05 16.28
C MET A 14 16.94 -2.50 17.71
N ASN A 15 18.04 -3.22 17.94
CA ASN A 15 18.42 -3.68 19.28
C ASN A 15 18.79 -2.55 20.23
N THR A 16 19.15 -1.35 19.74
CA THR A 16 19.40 -0.16 20.56
C THR A 16 18.15 0.66 20.86
N GLN A 17 17.03 0.40 20.17
CA GLN A 17 15.80 1.17 20.35
C GLN A 17 14.97 0.65 21.53
N GLU A 18 14.11 1.52 22.06
CA GLU A 18 13.10 1.13 23.05
C GLU A 18 12.14 0.10 22.45
N GLU A 19 11.71 -0.84 23.28
CA GLU A 19 10.65 -1.78 22.89
C GLU A 19 9.33 -1.03 22.66
N LYS A 20 8.54 -1.53 21.70
CA LYS A 20 7.21 -0.97 21.41
C LYS A 20 7.23 0.55 21.10
N SER A 21 8.28 1.02 20.43
CA SER A 21 8.45 2.42 20.05
C SER A 21 7.93 2.76 18.64
N ILE A 22 7.74 1.75 17.78
CA ILE A 22 7.36 1.90 16.38
C ILE A 22 5.88 1.56 16.16
N ASP A 23 5.14 2.45 15.48
CA ASP A 23 3.72 2.25 15.16
C ASP A 23 3.54 1.39 13.88
N CYS A 24 4.37 1.62 12.86
CA CYS A 24 4.24 0.94 11.59
C CYS A 24 5.61 0.70 10.95
N ILE A 25 5.83 -0.51 10.45
CA ILE A 25 6.99 -0.86 9.65
C ILE A 25 6.53 -1.09 8.22
N ILE A 26 7.16 -0.44 7.24
CA ILE A 26 6.87 -0.63 5.81
C ILE A 26 8.20 -0.82 5.11
N THR A 27 8.37 -1.99 4.48
CA THR A 27 9.68 -2.33 3.93
C THR A 27 9.63 -3.37 2.84
N SER A 28 10.74 -3.47 2.10
CA SER A 28 11.01 -4.46 1.08
C SER A 28 12.47 -4.90 1.24
N PRO A 29 12.75 -6.01 1.93
CA PRO A 29 14.12 -6.50 2.08
C PRO A 29 14.69 -6.94 0.72
N PRO A 30 16.00 -7.09 0.58
CA PRO A 30 16.58 -7.81 -0.56
C PRO A 30 15.95 -9.20 -0.71
N TYR A 31 15.71 -9.65 -1.97
CA TYR A 31 14.95 -10.89 -2.22
C TYR A 31 15.83 -12.11 -2.49
N ASN A 32 17.15 -11.96 -2.37
CA ASN A 32 18.12 -13.00 -2.69
C ASN A 32 18.02 -13.51 -4.15
N LEU A 33 17.90 -12.56 -5.08
CA LEU A 33 17.73 -12.80 -6.52
C LEU A 33 18.98 -12.42 -7.35
N ASP A 34 20.16 -12.37 -6.73
CA ASP A 34 21.45 -11.95 -7.34
C ASP A 34 21.41 -10.53 -7.91
N ILE A 35 20.65 -9.65 -7.25
CA ILE A 35 20.63 -8.24 -7.62
C ILE A 35 21.94 -7.60 -7.12
N LYS A 36 22.62 -6.85 -7.98
CA LYS A 36 23.87 -6.17 -7.60
C LYS A 36 23.57 -4.90 -6.80
N TYR A 37 23.50 -5.05 -5.48
CA TYR A 37 23.48 -3.93 -4.53
C TYR A 37 24.92 -3.45 -4.27
N GLY A 38 25.06 -2.23 -3.71
CA GLY A 38 26.39 -1.66 -3.43
C GLY A 38 27.18 -2.44 -2.40
N LYS A 39 26.61 -2.69 -1.22
CA LYS A 39 27.28 -3.37 -0.10
C LYS A 39 26.67 -4.70 0.31
N TYR A 40 25.44 -4.97 -0.08
CA TYR A 40 24.76 -6.20 0.28
C TYR A 40 24.96 -7.28 -0.79
N GLN A 41 25.24 -8.50 -0.36
CA GLN A 41 25.38 -9.68 -1.20
C GLN A 41 24.03 -10.41 -1.29
N ASP A 42 23.37 -10.31 -2.47
CA ASP A 42 21.98 -10.79 -2.68
C ASP A 42 21.94 -12.20 -3.31
N ASP A 43 22.90 -13.05 -2.94
CA ASP A 43 23.04 -14.43 -3.43
C ASP A 43 23.47 -15.38 -2.28
N LEU A 44 22.95 -15.15 -1.09
CA LEU A 44 23.21 -16.00 0.07
C LEU A 44 22.64 -17.41 -0.14
N PRO A 45 23.24 -18.46 0.49
CA PRO A 45 22.59 -19.76 0.62
C PRO A 45 21.19 -19.59 1.22
N ARG A 46 20.19 -20.34 0.70
CA ARG A 46 18.79 -20.17 1.08
C ARG A 46 18.56 -20.22 2.59
N GLU A 47 19.15 -21.15 3.28
CA GLU A 47 19.01 -21.29 4.73
C GLU A 47 19.58 -20.08 5.48
N SER A 48 20.72 -19.57 5.05
CA SER A 48 21.35 -18.37 5.63
C SER A 48 20.48 -17.14 5.42
N TYR A 49 19.91 -16.97 4.23
CA TYR A 49 19.00 -15.89 3.91
C TYR A 49 17.73 -15.94 4.76
N LEU A 50 17.10 -17.11 4.87
CA LEU A 50 15.88 -17.29 5.67
C LEU A 50 16.15 -17.10 7.17
N LYS A 51 17.31 -17.56 7.65
CA LYS A 51 17.73 -17.33 9.05
C LYS A 51 17.91 -15.83 9.33
N TRP A 52 18.60 -15.11 8.45
CA TRP A 52 18.77 -13.66 8.56
C TRP A 52 17.43 -12.92 8.58
N LEU A 53 16.48 -13.30 7.73
CA LEU A 53 15.13 -12.74 7.75
C LEU A 53 14.37 -13.06 9.04
N HIS A 54 14.57 -14.23 9.61
CA HIS A 54 14.01 -14.58 10.92
C HIS A 54 14.55 -13.66 12.03
N ASP A 55 15.86 -13.44 12.06
CA ASP A 55 16.49 -12.57 13.04
C ASP A 55 15.98 -11.13 12.93
N ILE A 56 15.77 -10.64 11.70
CA ILE A 56 15.11 -9.36 11.43
C ILE A 56 13.67 -9.34 11.95
N ALA A 57 12.89 -10.39 11.69
CA ALA A 57 11.50 -10.46 12.15
C ALA A 57 11.39 -10.41 13.68
N VAL A 58 12.31 -11.06 14.37
CA VAL A 58 12.40 -11.02 15.85
C VAL A 58 12.71 -9.60 16.33
N ALA A 59 13.69 -8.93 15.74
CA ALA A 59 14.04 -7.56 16.09
C ALA A 59 12.88 -6.58 15.79
N MET A 60 12.20 -6.72 14.63
CA MET A 60 11.01 -5.94 14.30
C MET A 60 9.90 -6.12 15.33
N LYS A 61 9.63 -7.37 15.77
CA LYS A 61 8.57 -7.64 16.75
C LYS A 61 8.86 -6.95 18.09
N ARG A 62 10.13 -6.86 18.49
CA ARG A 62 10.52 -6.19 19.71
C ARG A 62 10.20 -4.71 19.70
N VAL A 63 10.58 -4.01 18.63
CA VAL A 63 10.40 -2.56 18.52
C VAL A 63 8.98 -2.14 18.11
N LEU A 64 8.21 -3.03 17.48
CA LEU A 64 6.84 -2.76 17.08
C LEU A 64 5.91 -2.70 18.29
N LYS A 65 4.98 -1.74 18.35
CA LYS A 65 3.93 -1.65 19.37
C LYS A 65 3.02 -2.87 19.33
N ASP A 66 2.22 -3.10 20.38
CA ASP A 66 1.32 -4.25 20.43
C ASP A 66 0.22 -4.17 19.36
N ASP A 67 -0.27 -2.98 19.07
CA ASP A 67 -1.18 -2.66 17.96
C ASP A 67 -0.45 -2.19 16.69
N GLY A 68 0.87 -2.31 16.67
CA GLY A 68 1.70 -1.93 15.54
C GLY A 68 1.52 -2.87 14.35
N GLN A 69 1.85 -2.39 13.17
CA GLN A 69 1.61 -3.06 11.89
C GLN A 69 2.88 -3.15 11.05
N LEU A 70 3.08 -4.28 10.39
CA LEU A 70 4.18 -4.51 9.46
C LEU A 70 3.62 -4.78 8.07
N PHE A 71 4.03 -3.98 7.08
CA PHE A 71 3.78 -4.23 5.65
C PHE A 71 5.09 -4.63 4.99
N LEU A 72 5.16 -5.88 4.58
CA LEU A 72 6.33 -6.50 3.97
C LEU A 72 6.07 -6.74 2.49
N ASN A 73 6.70 -5.95 1.61
CA ASN A 73 6.63 -6.17 0.17
C ASN A 73 7.69 -7.17 -0.27
N VAL A 74 7.29 -8.22 -0.97
CA VAL A 74 8.20 -9.25 -1.50
C VAL A 74 7.80 -9.62 -2.91
N GLY A 75 8.76 -9.47 -3.83
CA GLY A 75 8.63 -9.96 -5.19
C GLY A 75 9.13 -11.41 -5.34
N TYR A 76 9.19 -11.87 -6.58
CA TYR A 76 9.72 -13.16 -6.96
C TYR A 76 10.36 -13.10 -8.35
N SER A 77 11.12 -14.10 -8.71
CA SER A 77 11.61 -14.29 -10.07
C SER A 77 11.11 -15.62 -10.64
N ASN A 78 11.21 -15.77 -11.96
CA ASN A 78 10.88 -17.05 -12.61
C ASN A 78 11.87 -18.17 -12.26
N LEU A 79 13.08 -17.82 -11.82
CA LEU A 79 14.07 -18.76 -11.33
C LEU A 79 13.81 -19.17 -9.88
N ASP A 80 13.20 -18.29 -9.11
CA ASP A 80 12.79 -18.56 -7.74
C ASP A 80 11.35 -18.03 -7.49
N PRO A 81 10.34 -18.80 -7.89
CA PRO A 81 8.94 -18.44 -7.66
C PRO A 81 8.49 -18.62 -6.20
N TRP A 82 9.28 -19.31 -5.37
CA TRP A 82 8.94 -19.62 -3.99
C TRP A 82 9.36 -18.53 -2.99
N VAL A 83 10.27 -17.62 -3.37
CA VAL A 83 10.89 -16.68 -2.43
C VAL A 83 9.87 -15.92 -1.59
N ALA A 84 8.79 -15.39 -2.17
CA ALA A 84 7.78 -14.64 -1.42
C ALA A 84 7.04 -15.53 -0.40
N MET A 85 6.80 -16.79 -0.73
CA MET A 85 6.14 -17.75 0.15
C MET A 85 7.05 -18.18 1.30
N ASP A 86 8.32 -18.45 1.02
CA ASP A 86 9.31 -18.82 2.04
C ASP A 86 9.54 -17.66 3.02
N VAL A 87 9.66 -16.44 2.52
CA VAL A 87 9.74 -15.24 3.36
C VAL A 87 8.50 -15.12 4.26
N ALA A 88 7.30 -15.29 3.71
CA ALA A 88 6.07 -15.26 4.50
C ALA A 88 6.04 -16.35 5.58
N GLN A 89 6.53 -17.56 5.29
CA GLN A 89 6.63 -18.66 6.28
C GLN A 89 7.63 -18.36 7.40
N VAL A 90 8.74 -17.68 7.10
CA VAL A 90 9.68 -17.21 8.12
C VAL A 90 9.02 -16.20 9.05
N PHE A 91 8.37 -15.17 8.49
CA PHE A 91 7.70 -14.15 9.27
C PHE A 91 6.52 -14.70 10.10
N ARG A 92 5.84 -15.75 9.60
CA ARG A 92 4.78 -16.46 10.32
C ARG A 92 5.24 -17.04 11.67
N GLN A 93 6.52 -17.34 11.85
CA GLN A 93 7.05 -17.84 13.11
C GLN A 93 7.04 -16.75 14.20
N THR A 94 6.98 -15.50 13.81
CA THR A 94 7.10 -14.33 14.69
C THR A 94 5.82 -13.50 14.75
N PHE A 95 5.07 -13.40 13.65
CA PHE A 95 3.89 -12.57 13.49
C PHE A 95 2.68 -13.37 13.02
N VAL A 96 1.51 -12.78 13.14
CA VAL A 96 0.27 -13.28 12.52
C VAL A 96 0.02 -12.55 11.21
N LEU A 97 -0.20 -13.28 10.13
CA LEU A 97 -0.61 -12.69 8.85
C LEU A 97 -2.07 -12.25 8.95
N GLN A 98 -2.32 -10.95 8.99
CA GLN A 98 -3.66 -10.40 9.10
C GLN A 98 -4.30 -10.19 7.72
N ASN A 99 -3.55 -9.68 6.74
CA ASN A 99 -4.01 -9.52 5.37
C ASN A 99 -2.90 -9.87 4.37
N ASN A 100 -3.28 -10.38 3.21
CA ASN A 100 -2.39 -10.60 2.08
C ASN A 100 -2.89 -9.76 0.90
N PHE A 101 -2.10 -8.77 0.50
CA PHE A 101 -2.38 -7.92 -0.64
C PHE A 101 -1.49 -8.30 -1.83
N THR A 102 -2.02 -8.08 -3.01
CA THR A 102 -1.27 -8.20 -4.26
C THR A 102 -1.06 -6.81 -4.84
N TRP A 103 0.18 -6.37 -4.93
CA TRP A 103 0.53 -5.19 -5.71
C TRP A 103 0.54 -5.57 -7.20
N VAL A 104 -0.37 -4.97 -7.95
CA VAL A 104 -0.49 -5.14 -9.40
C VAL A 104 0.27 -4.00 -10.08
N LYS A 105 1.38 -4.31 -10.76
CA LYS A 105 2.22 -3.36 -11.48
C LYS A 105 1.70 -3.07 -12.88
N HIS A 106 1.10 -4.08 -13.50
CA HIS A 106 0.53 -4.02 -14.84
C HIS A 106 -0.67 -4.94 -14.93
N ILE A 107 -1.68 -4.50 -15.67
CA ILE A 107 -2.87 -5.28 -16.01
C ILE A 107 -3.27 -5.00 -17.45
N ALA A 108 -3.73 -6.01 -18.18
CA ALA A 108 -4.34 -5.87 -19.49
C ALA A 108 -5.86 -6.09 -19.39
N VAL A 109 -6.64 -5.17 -19.94
CA VAL A 109 -8.09 -5.25 -19.97
C VAL A 109 -8.56 -4.87 -21.38
N ASN A 110 -9.28 -5.77 -22.08
CA ASN A 110 -9.77 -5.55 -23.44
C ASN A 110 -8.67 -5.05 -24.40
N ASP A 111 -7.56 -5.77 -24.48
CA ASP A 111 -6.39 -5.49 -25.33
C ASP A 111 -5.65 -4.16 -25.01
N GLN A 112 -6.01 -3.48 -23.94
CA GLN A 112 -5.34 -2.28 -23.47
C GLN A 112 -4.54 -2.57 -22.21
N GLY A 113 -3.23 -2.28 -22.25
CA GLY A 113 -2.32 -2.43 -21.11
C GLY A 113 -2.27 -1.19 -20.24
N TYR A 114 -2.29 -1.38 -18.91
CA TYR A 114 -2.15 -0.33 -17.90
C TYR A 114 -0.96 -0.65 -17.00
N GLY A 115 -0.12 0.34 -16.76
CA GLY A 115 1.10 0.22 -15.96
C GLY A 115 2.30 -0.26 -16.78
N GLN A 116 3.38 -0.59 -16.08
CA GLN A 116 4.65 -1.01 -16.68
C GLN A 116 5.17 -2.27 -16.00
N TYR A 117 5.81 -3.12 -16.79
CA TYR A 117 6.51 -4.31 -16.32
C TYR A 117 7.74 -4.56 -17.21
N LYS A 118 8.68 -5.36 -16.72
CA LYS A 118 9.82 -5.80 -17.51
C LYS A 118 9.42 -7.10 -18.22
N PRO A 119 9.21 -7.08 -19.54
CA PRO A 119 8.90 -8.28 -20.28
C PRO A 119 10.07 -9.27 -20.27
N ILE A 120 9.75 -10.55 -20.30
CA ILE A 120 10.73 -11.61 -20.47
C ILE A 120 10.51 -12.29 -21.81
N SER A 121 11.60 -12.69 -22.46
CA SER A 121 11.55 -13.54 -23.64
C SER A 121 11.64 -14.99 -23.18
N SER A 122 10.51 -15.67 -23.09
CA SER A 122 10.45 -17.05 -22.63
C SER A 122 9.17 -17.71 -23.09
N ASP A 123 9.28 -18.96 -23.56
CA ASP A 123 8.14 -19.81 -23.90
C ASP A 123 7.58 -20.59 -22.71
N ARG A 124 8.22 -20.48 -21.54
CA ARG A 124 7.87 -21.24 -20.32
C ARG A 124 7.30 -20.41 -19.21
N PHE A 125 7.61 -19.11 -19.17
CA PHE A 125 7.30 -18.26 -18.02
C PHE A 125 6.54 -17.01 -18.45
N SER A 126 5.56 -16.62 -17.65
CA SER A 126 4.89 -15.34 -17.78
C SER A 126 5.72 -14.22 -17.17
N SER A 127 5.57 -13.00 -17.67
CA SER A 127 6.18 -11.81 -17.05
C SER A 127 5.61 -11.57 -15.66
N ALA A 128 6.46 -11.27 -14.69
CA ALA A 128 6.06 -10.97 -13.32
C ALA A 128 5.45 -9.56 -13.24
N THR A 129 4.12 -9.48 -13.20
CA THR A 129 3.36 -8.22 -13.14
C THR A 129 2.82 -7.91 -11.76
N THR A 130 3.09 -8.75 -10.77
CA THR A 130 2.61 -8.61 -9.40
C THR A 130 3.71 -8.83 -8.38
N GLU A 131 3.51 -8.31 -7.17
CA GLU A 131 4.26 -8.68 -5.96
C GLU A 131 3.30 -8.85 -4.78
N SER A 132 3.75 -9.53 -3.73
CA SER A 132 2.98 -9.70 -2.50
C SER A 132 3.30 -8.58 -1.51
N ILE A 133 2.27 -8.07 -0.82
CA ILE A 133 2.40 -7.21 0.34
C ILE A 133 1.75 -7.94 1.50
N PHE A 134 2.57 -8.51 2.36
CA PHE A 134 2.09 -9.20 3.56
C PHE A 134 1.89 -8.20 4.68
N HIS A 135 0.66 -8.11 5.19
CA HIS A 135 0.34 -7.29 6.35
C HIS A 135 0.32 -8.17 7.59
N PHE A 136 1.34 -8.03 8.38
CA PHE A 136 1.53 -8.75 9.63
C PHE A 136 1.23 -7.88 10.84
N THR A 137 0.73 -8.49 11.89
CA THR A 137 0.54 -7.89 13.21
C THR A 137 0.94 -8.90 14.30
N LYS A 138 0.98 -8.48 15.56
CA LYS A 138 1.34 -9.39 16.65
C LYS A 138 0.27 -10.43 16.97
N ASP A 139 -1.02 -10.08 16.81
CA ASP A 139 -2.16 -10.91 17.21
C ASP A 139 -3.19 -11.19 16.08
N GLY A 140 -3.03 -10.58 14.92
CA GLY A 140 -3.94 -10.75 13.79
C GLY A 140 -5.26 -9.98 13.90
N ASN A 141 -5.40 -9.05 14.88
CA ASN A 141 -6.66 -8.37 15.17
C ASN A 141 -6.53 -6.84 15.31
N VAL A 142 -5.54 -6.23 14.67
CA VAL A 142 -5.35 -4.79 14.69
C VAL A 142 -6.36 -4.10 13.78
N LYS A 143 -6.99 -3.01 14.27
CA LYS A 143 -7.92 -2.22 13.47
C LYS A 143 -7.19 -1.47 12.36
N VAL A 144 -7.81 -1.42 11.19
CA VAL A 144 -7.30 -0.73 10.00
C VAL A 144 -8.36 0.21 9.42
N ASP A 145 -7.92 1.25 8.70
CA ASP A 145 -8.82 2.14 7.97
C ASP A 145 -8.95 1.71 6.49
N ARG A 146 -9.84 0.77 6.22
CA ARG A 146 -10.12 0.29 4.86
C ARG A 146 -10.67 1.37 3.93
N LEU A 147 -11.28 2.41 4.49
CA LEU A 147 -11.91 3.48 3.70
C LEU A 147 -10.93 4.61 3.37
N ALA A 148 -9.82 4.72 4.10
CA ALA A 148 -8.78 5.70 3.77
C ALA A 148 -8.22 5.53 2.35
N ILE A 149 -8.17 4.28 1.87
CA ILE A 149 -7.75 3.92 0.52
C ILE A 149 -8.95 3.61 -0.40
N GLY A 150 -10.17 3.81 0.08
CA GLY A 150 -11.40 3.48 -0.63
C GLY A 150 -11.62 4.36 -1.87
N GLN A 151 -12.24 3.78 -2.89
CA GLN A 151 -12.71 4.51 -4.05
C GLN A 151 -14.06 5.16 -3.79
N ARG A 152 -14.26 6.38 -4.31
CA ARG A 152 -15.56 7.05 -4.27
C ARG A 152 -16.59 6.29 -5.11
N ASN A 153 -17.84 6.37 -4.67
CA ASN A 153 -18.98 5.67 -5.31
C ASN A 153 -19.45 6.32 -6.63
N LYS A 154 -18.65 7.19 -7.25
CA LYS A 154 -19.05 8.00 -8.41
C LYS A 154 -19.16 7.25 -9.75
N GLY A 155 -19.08 5.93 -9.76
CA GLY A 155 -19.21 5.17 -11.01
C GLY A 155 -18.07 5.36 -12.03
N GLU A 156 -17.07 6.18 -11.73
CA GLU A 156 -15.89 6.37 -12.56
C GLU A 156 -15.12 5.05 -12.67
N GLY A 157 -15.02 4.54 -13.88
CA GLY A 157 -14.38 3.23 -14.16
C GLY A 157 -15.33 2.03 -14.27
N TYR A 158 -16.64 2.21 -14.09
CA TYR A 158 -17.63 1.16 -14.36
C TYR A 158 -18.31 1.37 -15.69
N LYS A 159 -18.56 0.26 -16.42
CA LYS A 159 -19.29 0.26 -17.70
C LYS A 159 -20.70 0.88 -17.59
N TYR A 160 -21.26 0.90 -16.39
CA TYR A 160 -22.62 1.40 -16.08
C TYR A 160 -22.58 2.27 -14.81
N PRO A 161 -22.19 3.56 -14.92
CA PRO A 161 -22.14 4.50 -13.79
C PRO A 161 -23.50 4.65 -13.08
N GLU A 162 -24.62 4.57 -13.84
CA GLU A 162 -25.98 4.64 -13.37
C GLU A 162 -26.34 3.54 -12.36
N LEU A 163 -25.60 2.44 -12.33
CA LEU A 163 -25.78 1.37 -11.34
C LEU A 163 -25.42 1.80 -9.91
N TYR A 164 -24.75 2.94 -9.75
CA TYR A 164 -24.36 3.52 -8.44
C TYR A 164 -25.05 4.85 -8.17
N SER A 165 -26.13 5.15 -8.90
CA SER A 165 -26.97 6.34 -8.74
C SER A 165 -27.80 6.28 -7.45
N GLU A 166 -28.33 7.43 -7.05
CA GLU A 166 -29.33 7.56 -5.99
C GLU A 166 -30.51 6.60 -6.16
N ASN A 167 -30.97 6.42 -7.42
CA ASN A 167 -32.04 5.47 -7.75
C ASN A 167 -31.74 4.04 -7.32
N ARG A 168 -30.48 3.57 -7.47
CA ARG A 168 -30.08 2.24 -6.99
C ARG A 168 -30.01 2.19 -5.47
N HIS A 169 -29.58 3.26 -4.83
CA HIS A 169 -29.61 3.35 -3.37
C HIS A 169 -31.04 3.21 -2.86
N ILE A 170 -31.98 3.98 -3.41
CA ILE A 170 -33.42 3.90 -3.09
C ILE A 170 -33.95 2.50 -3.36
N ALA A 171 -33.65 1.90 -4.53
CA ALA A 171 -34.08 0.53 -4.86
C ALA A 171 -33.54 -0.51 -3.85
N THR A 172 -32.33 -0.30 -3.32
CA THR A 172 -31.77 -1.16 -2.27
C THR A 172 -32.53 -1.00 -0.95
N GLN A 173 -32.87 0.22 -0.54
CA GLN A 173 -33.68 0.45 0.67
C GLN A 173 -35.10 -0.09 0.51
N ARG A 174 -35.71 0.09 -0.66
CA ARG A 174 -37.05 -0.54 -1.00
C ARG A 174 -37.02 -2.06 -0.84
N ARG A 175 -35.96 -2.73 -1.32
CA ARG A 175 -35.82 -4.19 -1.14
C ARG A 175 -35.71 -4.57 0.34
N LYS A 176 -34.99 -3.79 1.15
CA LYS A 176 -34.87 -4.03 2.59
C LYS A 176 -36.21 -3.81 3.31
N ALA A 177 -36.93 -2.77 2.95
CA ALA A 177 -38.25 -2.48 3.51
C ALA A 177 -39.25 -3.61 3.19
N SER A 178 -39.32 -4.04 1.92
CA SER A 178 -40.16 -5.17 1.51
C SER A 178 -39.85 -6.46 2.29
N ARG A 179 -38.56 -6.77 2.47
CA ARG A 179 -38.12 -7.97 3.22
C ARG A 179 -38.53 -7.94 4.70
N ARG A 180 -38.59 -6.77 5.34
CA ARG A 180 -39.07 -6.63 6.72
C ARG A 180 -40.53 -6.99 6.85
N LEU A 181 -41.29 -6.85 5.77
CA LEU A 181 -42.72 -7.20 5.69
C LEU A 181 -42.95 -8.62 5.13
N GLY A 182 -41.89 -9.41 4.93
CA GLY A 182 -41.99 -10.80 4.47
C GLY A 182 -42.01 -11.00 2.95
N PHE A 183 -41.81 -9.93 2.16
CA PHE A 183 -41.80 -9.99 0.69
C PHE A 183 -40.38 -10.03 0.14
N THR A 184 -40.20 -10.65 -1.03
CA THR A 184 -38.85 -10.76 -1.65
C THR A 184 -38.31 -9.43 -2.17
N ASN A 185 -39.17 -8.56 -2.69
CA ASN A 185 -38.86 -7.23 -3.24
C ASN A 185 -40.10 -6.33 -3.31
N TRP A 186 -39.92 -5.08 -3.78
CA TRP A 186 -41.02 -4.12 -3.93
C TRP A 186 -42.14 -4.58 -4.88
N LYS A 187 -41.81 -5.24 -5.98
CA LYS A 187 -42.78 -5.69 -6.95
C LYS A 187 -43.71 -6.75 -6.32
N ASP A 188 -43.12 -7.69 -5.59
CA ASP A 188 -43.83 -8.74 -4.86
C ASP A 188 -44.79 -8.13 -3.80
N LEU A 189 -44.33 -7.16 -3.01
CA LEU A 189 -45.16 -6.44 -2.06
C LEU A 189 -46.31 -5.69 -2.74
N ASN A 190 -46.06 -5.02 -3.85
CA ASN A 190 -47.06 -4.23 -4.57
C ASN A 190 -48.16 -5.10 -5.22
N GLU A 191 -47.80 -6.33 -5.63
CA GLU A 191 -48.74 -7.28 -6.26
C GLU A 191 -49.52 -8.10 -5.21
N ASN A 192 -48.91 -8.43 -4.07
CA ASN A 192 -49.44 -9.41 -3.11
C ASN A 192 -49.66 -8.85 -1.70
N GLY A 193 -49.25 -7.59 -1.44
CA GLY A 193 -49.40 -6.97 -0.12
C GLY A 193 -50.80 -6.36 0.11
N SER A 194 -51.19 -6.25 1.37
CA SER A 194 -52.41 -5.51 1.77
C SER A 194 -52.13 -4.01 1.81
N ASP A 195 -53.18 -3.18 1.75
CA ASP A 195 -53.12 -1.73 1.89
C ASP A 195 -52.42 -1.30 3.18
N GLN A 196 -52.57 -2.06 4.25
CA GLN A 196 -51.88 -1.80 5.51
C GLN A 196 -50.38 -2.06 5.40
N GLN A 197 -49.98 -3.15 4.76
CA GLN A 197 -48.55 -3.45 4.53
C GLN A 197 -47.88 -2.46 3.60
N LEU A 198 -48.60 -1.91 2.62
CA LEU A 198 -48.11 -0.84 1.76
C LEU A 198 -47.87 0.47 2.55
N LYS A 199 -48.75 0.82 3.51
CA LYS A 199 -48.54 1.96 4.40
C LYS A 199 -47.37 1.75 5.34
N GLU A 200 -47.25 0.57 5.94
CA GLU A 200 -46.12 0.21 6.79
C GLU A 200 -44.78 0.23 6.02
N PHE A 201 -44.82 -0.19 4.75
CA PHE A 201 -43.62 -0.13 3.89
C PHE A 201 -43.13 1.30 3.72
N GLU A 202 -44.00 2.29 3.47
CA GLU A 202 -43.55 3.69 3.31
C GLU A 202 -42.89 4.23 4.60
N VAL A 203 -43.43 3.86 5.77
CA VAL A 203 -42.83 4.22 7.06
C VAL A 203 -41.43 3.59 7.22
N ILE A 204 -41.33 2.28 6.96
CA ILE A 204 -40.06 1.56 7.05
C ILE A 204 -39.02 2.10 6.03
N LEU A 205 -39.46 2.43 4.81
CA LEU A 205 -38.63 2.98 3.78
C LEU A 205 -38.07 4.36 4.19
N ASP A 206 -38.95 5.24 4.72
CA ASP A 206 -38.53 6.58 5.20
C ASP A 206 -37.53 6.45 6.35
N GLU A 207 -37.75 5.57 7.32
CA GLU A 207 -36.78 5.30 8.38
C GLU A 207 -35.42 4.81 7.83
N LEU A 208 -35.44 3.90 6.85
CA LEU A 208 -34.24 3.37 6.25
C LEU A 208 -33.47 4.42 5.46
N LEU A 209 -34.14 5.31 4.75
CA LEU A 209 -33.54 6.42 4.02
C LEU A 209 -32.96 7.47 4.97
N LYS A 210 -33.66 7.82 6.07
CA LYS A 210 -33.15 8.70 7.12
C LYS A 210 -31.94 8.11 7.82
N LYS A 211 -31.96 6.81 8.13
CA LYS A 211 -30.84 6.13 8.79
C LYS A 211 -29.65 5.94 7.88
N ASN A 212 -29.85 5.80 6.57
CA ASN A 212 -28.83 5.60 5.57
C ASN A 212 -29.07 6.54 4.39
N PRO A 213 -28.80 7.84 4.51
CA PRO A 213 -28.96 8.78 3.42
C PRO A 213 -28.04 8.41 2.25
N TYR A 214 -28.43 8.78 1.04
CA TYR A 214 -27.56 8.67 -0.11
C TYR A 214 -26.38 9.63 0.05
N ASP A 215 -25.19 9.09 -0.01
CA ASP A 215 -23.94 9.85 0.03
C ASP A 215 -23.18 9.60 -1.28
N PRO A 216 -23.12 10.60 -2.19
CA PRO A 216 -22.39 10.47 -3.45
C PRO A 216 -20.88 10.32 -3.26
N ASP A 217 -20.35 10.79 -2.13
CA ASP A 217 -18.94 10.71 -1.80
C ASP A 217 -18.55 9.49 -0.95
N LYS A 218 -19.53 8.63 -0.66
CA LYS A 218 -19.31 7.42 0.12
C LYS A 218 -18.26 6.54 -0.55
N LYS A 219 -17.17 6.32 0.15
CA LYS A 219 -16.10 5.42 -0.30
C LYS A 219 -16.49 3.97 -0.14
N LYS A 220 -16.01 3.14 -1.08
CA LYS A 220 -16.02 1.68 -0.97
C LYS A 220 -14.63 1.18 -0.70
N CYS A 221 -14.53 0.16 0.13
CA CYS A 221 -13.30 -0.57 0.31
C CYS A 221 -12.86 -1.18 -1.03
N ILE A 222 -11.63 -0.91 -1.45
CA ILE A 222 -10.98 -1.67 -2.52
C ILE A 222 -10.57 -3.02 -1.94
N GLY A 223 -10.60 -4.08 -2.74
CA GLY A 223 -10.17 -5.42 -2.32
C GLY A 223 -8.68 -5.48 -1.97
N ASN A 224 -8.15 -6.67 -1.98
CA ASN A 224 -6.73 -6.96 -1.69
C ASN A 224 -5.82 -6.95 -2.94
N ALA A 225 -6.33 -6.59 -4.11
CA ALA A 225 -5.53 -6.34 -5.31
C ALA A 225 -5.37 -4.82 -5.49
N TRP A 226 -4.15 -4.34 -5.32
CA TRP A 226 -3.82 -2.92 -5.38
C TRP A 226 -3.10 -2.60 -6.68
N TYR A 227 -3.77 -1.92 -7.59
CA TYR A 227 -3.13 -1.41 -8.80
C TYR A 227 -2.39 -0.11 -8.47
N ILE A 228 -1.06 -0.18 -8.48
CA ILE A 228 -0.18 0.96 -8.21
C ILE A 228 0.86 1.00 -9.31
N PRO A 229 0.81 2.00 -10.20
CA PRO A 229 1.74 2.10 -11.31
C PRO A 229 3.18 2.31 -10.81
N TYR A 230 4.12 1.71 -11.51
CA TYR A 230 5.54 1.83 -11.19
C TYR A 230 6.03 3.28 -11.39
N THR A 231 6.94 3.73 -10.54
CA THR A 231 7.57 5.04 -10.71
C THR A 231 8.81 4.90 -11.59
N PRO A 232 8.87 5.57 -12.76
CA PRO A 232 10.05 5.50 -13.62
C PRO A 232 11.32 5.98 -12.89
N THR A 233 12.44 5.26 -13.08
CA THR A 233 13.74 5.61 -12.48
C THR A 233 14.22 7.01 -12.86
N SER A 234 13.91 7.49 -14.08
CA SER A 234 14.17 8.86 -14.51
C SER A 234 13.51 9.92 -13.64
N LYS A 235 12.29 9.65 -13.14
CA LYS A 235 11.60 10.55 -12.19
C LYS A 235 12.32 10.59 -10.84
N LEU A 236 12.78 9.42 -10.35
CA LEU A 236 13.52 9.32 -9.10
C LEU A 236 14.88 10.06 -9.18
N ALA A 237 15.61 9.88 -10.29
CA ALA A 237 16.86 10.58 -10.54
C ALA A 237 16.66 12.11 -10.59
N LYS A 238 15.61 12.59 -11.25
CA LYS A 238 15.26 14.00 -11.29
C LYS A 238 14.96 14.58 -9.89
N GLN A 239 14.24 13.83 -9.05
CA GLN A 239 13.96 14.21 -7.67
C GLN A 239 15.25 14.32 -6.82
N ALA A 240 16.26 13.53 -7.15
CA ALA A 240 17.56 13.58 -6.48
C ALA A 240 18.50 14.67 -7.03
N GLY A 241 18.03 15.53 -7.95
CA GLY A 241 18.85 16.59 -8.55
C GLY A 241 19.88 16.10 -9.56
N ALA A 242 19.79 14.83 -9.99
CA ALA A 242 20.65 14.30 -11.06
C ALA A 242 20.11 14.83 -12.40
N ALA A 243 20.80 15.83 -12.96
CA ALA A 243 20.53 16.30 -14.31
C ALA A 243 20.90 15.18 -15.30
N ASN A 244 19.91 14.75 -16.12
CA ASN A 244 20.10 13.91 -17.31
C ASN A 244 20.69 12.51 -17.15
N ASP A 245 20.28 11.75 -16.14
CA ASP A 245 20.55 10.31 -16.18
C ASP A 245 19.48 9.60 -17.03
N THR A 246 19.79 9.53 -18.32
CA THR A 246 19.06 8.72 -19.30
C THR A 246 19.42 7.26 -19.08
N GLY A 247 18.93 6.63 -18.02
CA GLY A 247 18.80 5.19 -17.90
C GLY A 247 19.93 4.26 -18.40
N SER A 248 21.12 4.77 -18.66
CA SER A 248 22.27 3.96 -19.04
C SER A 248 22.81 3.25 -17.78
N ARG A 249 22.84 1.94 -17.85
CA ARG A 249 23.42 1.02 -16.86
C ARG A 249 24.94 1.18 -16.71
N GLU A 250 25.47 2.37 -16.91
CA GLU A 250 26.89 2.61 -16.78
C GLU A 250 27.28 2.77 -15.31
N LYS A 251 28.12 1.84 -14.95
CA LYS A 251 28.92 1.69 -13.76
C LYS A 251 29.08 2.97 -12.92
N GLY A 252 28.46 2.99 -11.74
CA GLY A 252 28.94 3.79 -10.62
C GLY A 252 28.15 5.05 -10.26
N ARG A 253 26.96 5.31 -10.78
CA ARG A 253 26.11 6.42 -10.34
C ARG A 253 24.75 5.94 -9.87
N GLY A 254 24.64 5.67 -8.61
CA GLY A 254 23.55 5.90 -7.65
C GLY A 254 22.12 5.46 -7.93
N GLY A 255 21.82 4.61 -8.92
CA GLY A 255 20.49 4.08 -9.09
C GLY A 255 20.28 2.83 -8.23
N HIS A 256 19.41 2.88 -7.21
CA HIS A 256 19.01 1.67 -6.48
C HIS A 256 18.30 0.71 -7.44
N PRO A 257 18.73 -0.56 -7.56
CA PRO A 257 18.25 -1.48 -8.59
C PRO A 257 16.80 -1.94 -8.39
N ALA A 258 16.26 -1.84 -7.17
CA ALA A 258 14.93 -2.29 -6.82
C ALA A 258 14.25 -1.30 -5.85
N THR A 259 13.29 -0.52 -6.35
CA THR A 259 12.50 0.42 -5.55
C THR A 259 11.01 0.19 -5.83
N TYR A 260 10.19 0.31 -4.81
CA TYR A 260 8.74 0.37 -5.00
C TYR A 260 8.25 1.83 -5.11
N PRO A 261 7.06 2.08 -5.70
CA PRO A 261 6.55 3.44 -5.88
C PRO A 261 6.05 4.04 -4.55
N GLU A 262 6.08 5.37 -4.43
CA GLU A 262 5.53 6.11 -3.29
C GLU A 262 4.04 5.77 -3.00
N GLY A 263 3.28 5.47 -4.05
CA GLY A 263 1.89 5.04 -3.91
C GLY A 263 1.72 3.79 -3.05
N LEU A 264 2.70 2.87 -3.03
CA LEU A 264 2.63 1.66 -2.21
C LEU A 264 2.74 2.00 -0.72
N SER A 265 3.80 2.69 -0.31
CA SER A 265 3.99 3.08 1.10
C SER A 265 2.88 4.04 1.57
N THR A 266 2.47 5.00 0.73
CA THR A 266 1.32 5.87 1.00
C THR A 266 0.04 5.06 1.28
N GLN A 267 -0.22 4.03 0.48
CA GLN A 267 -1.41 3.19 0.64
C GLN A 267 -1.33 2.34 1.90
N CYS A 268 -0.16 1.79 2.24
CA CYS A 268 0.06 1.08 3.49
C CYS A 268 -0.17 1.97 4.72
N ILE A 269 0.40 3.19 4.75
CA ILE A 269 0.21 4.16 5.84
C ILE A 269 -1.27 4.51 6.00
N LYS A 270 -1.97 4.84 4.92
CA LYS A 270 -3.40 5.17 4.98
C LYS A 270 -4.24 3.99 5.44
N TYR A 271 -3.95 2.79 4.92
CA TYR A 271 -4.68 1.59 5.29
C TYR A 271 -4.46 1.20 6.76
N SER A 272 -3.26 1.41 7.31
CA SER A 272 -2.96 1.12 8.71
C SER A 272 -3.84 1.92 9.68
N GLY A 273 -4.29 3.11 9.29
CA GLY A 273 -5.10 3.98 10.14
C GLY A 273 -4.33 4.64 11.30
N ILE A 274 -2.99 4.58 11.28
CA ILE A 274 -2.16 5.28 12.26
C ILE A 274 -2.37 6.79 12.18
N LYS A 275 -2.15 7.49 13.28
CA LYS A 275 -2.42 8.93 13.40
C LYS A 275 -1.21 9.77 13.02
N GLU A 276 -1.45 11.02 12.63
CA GLU A 276 -0.40 12.01 12.46
C GLU A 276 0.53 12.03 13.68
N GLY A 277 1.84 12.09 13.44
CA GLY A 277 2.88 12.01 14.47
C GLY A 277 3.27 10.60 14.90
N SER A 278 2.58 9.55 14.43
CA SER A 278 3.01 8.16 14.62
C SER A 278 4.36 7.89 13.95
N VAL A 279 5.09 6.91 14.46
CA VAL A 279 6.44 6.56 13.99
C VAL A 279 6.35 5.45 12.94
N VAL A 280 6.80 5.74 11.72
CA VAL A 280 7.00 4.78 10.63
C VAL A 280 8.47 4.42 10.53
N TYR A 281 8.80 3.14 10.38
CA TYR A 281 10.16 2.66 10.24
C TYR A 281 10.35 1.84 8.95
N ASP A 282 11.47 2.08 8.27
CA ASP A 282 11.92 1.27 7.14
C ASP A 282 13.36 0.78 7.37
N PRO A 283 13.55 -0.50 7.70
CA PRO A 283 14.87 -1.09 7.93
C PRO A 283 15.76 -1.21 6.69
N PHE A 284 15.18 -1.06 5.48
CA PHE A 284 15.88 -1.13 4.19
C PHE A 284 15.50 0.09 3.35
N VAL A 285 15.77 1.27 3.89
CA VAL A 285 15.21 2.53 3.38
C VAL A 285 15.64 2.88 1.96
N GLY A 286 16.79 2.39 1.50
CA GLY A 286 17.29 2.60 0.14
C GLY A 286 17.22 4.06 -0.30
N THR A 287 16.42 4.33 -1.32
CA THR A 287 16.24 5.68 -1.89
C THR A 287 15.24 6.57 -1.13
N GLY A 288 14.73 6.14 0.03
CA GLY A 288 13.90 6.95 0.92
C GLY A 288 12.41 7.03 0.52
N THR A 289 11.89 6.09 -0.24
CA THR A 289 10.49 6.13 -0.71
C THR A 289 9.48 6.11 0.45
N THR A 290 9.71 5.26 1.47
CA THR A 290 8.87 5.22 2.67
C THR A 290 8.93 6.53 3.44
N ILE A 291 10.13 7.11 3.59
CA ILE A 291 10.30 8.39 4.29
C ILE A 291 9.47 9.49 3.64
N ILE A 292 9.53 9.59 2.31
CA ILE A 292 8.78 10.60 1.55
C ILE A 292 7.29 10.45 1.81
N SER A 293 6.74 9.25 1.67
CA SER A 293 5.32 8.99 1.90
C SER A 293 4.90 9.30 3.34
N ALA A 294 5.73 8.93 4.32
CA ALA A 294 5.47 9.18 5.73
C ALA A 294 5.46 10.68 6.04
N VAL A 295 6.47 11.41 5.57
CA VAL A 295 6.57 12.88 5.76
C VAL A 295 5.40 13.61 5.10
N GLN A 296 4.99 13.21 3.89
CA GLN A 296 3.83 13.79 3.20
C GLN A 296 2.51 13.57 3.95
N LEU A 297 2.43 12.52 4.76
CA LEU A 297 1.26 12.18 5.57
C LEU A 297 1.36 12.63 7.04
N GLY A 298 2.35 13.48 7.38
CA GLY A 298 2.51 14.03 8.73
C GLY A 298 3.07 13.04 9.76
N MET A 299 3.63 11.92 9.33
CA MET A 299 4.25 10.93 10.22
C MET A 299 5.68 11.31 10.59
N LYS A 300 6.16 10.83 11.72
CA LYS A 300 7.60 10.72 12.00
C LYS A 300 8.14 9.50 11.26
N CYS A 301 9.32 9.59 10.65
CA CYS A 301 9.86 8.45 9.95
C CYS A 301 11.32 8.22 10.25
N ILE A 302 11.68 6.95 10.40
CA ILE A 302 13.04 6.49 10.63
C ILE A 302 13.41 5.50 9.53
N GLY A 303 14.62 5.62 9.00
CA GLY A 303 15.14 4.68 8.01
C GLY A 303 16.57 4.27 8.32
N THR A 304 16.86 2.99 8.13
CA THR A 304 18.23 2.46 8.20
C THR A 304 18.66 1.91 6.84
N ASP A 305 19.94 2.01 6.53
CA ASP A 305 20.58 1.35 5.40
C ASP A 305 22.06 1.15 5.70
N ILE A 306 22.66 0.10 5.16
CA ILE A 306 24.11 -0.16 5.29
C ILE A 306 24.93 0.55 4.21
N ASP A 307 24.29 1.08 3.17
CA ASP A 307 24.95 1.77 2.07
C ASP A 307 24.79 3.29 2.16
N LYS A 308 25.90 3.95 2.44
CA LYS A 308 25.96 5.41 2.53
C LYS A 308 25.48 6.10 1.24
N SER A 309 25.75 5.51 0.08
CA SER A 309 25.39 6.12 -1.21
C SER A 309 23.86 6.18 -1.37
N TYR A 310 23.15 5.17 -0.91
CA TYR A 310 21.67 5.16 -0.89
C TYR A 310 21.12 6.20 0.08
N LEU A 311 21.69 6.32 1.27
CA LEU A 311 21.28 7.34 2.24
C LEU A 311 21.54 8.76 1.75
N ASP A 312 22.67 9.01 1.10
CA ASP A 312 22.98 10.32 0.52
C ASP A 312 21.98 10.67 -0.60
N PHE A 313 21.65 9.71 -1.45
CA PHE A 313 20.60 9.86 -2.46
C PHE A 313 19.22 10.12 -1.83
N ALA A 314 18.85 9.36 -0.81
CA ALA A 314 17.59 9.54 -0.06
C ALA A 314 17.51 10.95 0.54
N LYS A 315 18.56 11.44 1.18
CA LYS A 315 18.63 12.80 1.76
C LYS A 315 18.36 13.88 0.73
N HIS A 316 18.99 13.81 -0.45
CA HIS A 316 18.77 14.77 -1.53
C HIS A 316 17.33 14.74 -2.04
N ARG A 317 16.80 13.55 -2.26
CA ARG A 317 15.42 13.35 -2.73
C ARG A 317 14.39 13.87 -1.73
N ILE A 318 14.53 13.54 -0.45
CA ILE A 318 13.64 13.99 0.61
C ILE A 318 13.68 15.52 0.75
N LYS A 319 14.90 16.11 0.75
CA LYS A 319 15.07 17.57 0.82
C LYS A 319 14.35 18.29 -0.32
N SER A 320 14.46 17.79 -1.54
CA SER A 320 13.76 18.35 -2.70
C SER A 320 12.24 18.39 -2.48
N ILE A 321 11.65 17.27 -2.05
CA ILE A 321 10.21 17.15 -1.84
C ILE A 321 9.73 17.99 -0.66
N VAL A 322 10.45 17.99 0.46
CA VAL A 322 10.10 18.84 1.63
C VAL A 322 10.15 20.32 1.26
N THR A 323 11.12 20.74 0.45
CA THR A 323 11.20 22.13 -0.03
C THR A 323 10.03 22.47 -0.95
N GLU A 324 9.59 21.56 -1.81
CA GLU A 324 8.40 21.75 -2.66
C GLU A 324 7.12 21.88 -1.81
N MET A 325 6.97 21.08 -0.75
CA MET A 325 5.81 21.15 0.15
C MET A 325 5.74 22.46 0.97
N GLN A 326 6.87 23.13 1.19
CA GLN A 326 6.95 24.40 1.93
C GLN A 326 6.70 25.63 1.05
N LYS A 327 6.67 25.48 -0.28
CA LYS A 327 6.34 26.59 -1.17
C LYS A 327 4.89 27.00 -0.94
N PRO A 328 4.62 28.33 -0.80
CA PRO A 328 3.24 28.80 -0.75
C PRO A 328 2.51 28.35 -1.99
N VAL A 329 1.28 27.86 -1.82
CA VAL A 329 0.37 27.62 -2.95
C VAL A 329 0.07 28.99 -3.56
N ASN A 330 0.82 29.38 -4.57
CA ASN A 330 0.48 30.56 -5.36
C ASN A 330 -0.91 30.31 -5.95
N ASN A 331 -1.87 31.14 -5.53
CA ASN A 331 -3.21 31.11 -6.05
C ASN A 331 -3.14 31.27 -7.59
N LEU A 332 -3.43 30.20 -8.30
CA LEU A 332 -3.62 30.17 -9.76
C LEU A 332 -4.89 30.94 -10.21
N PHE A 333 -5.39 31.88 -9.41
CA PHE A 333 -6.62 32.65 -9.67
C PHE A 333 -6.39 34.15 -9.90
N GLU A 334 -5.14 34.59 -10.14
CA GLU A 334 -4.89 36.00 -10.47
C GLU A 334 -4.63 36.27 -11.96
N GLU A 335 -4.95 35.33 -12.88
CA GLU A 335 -4.97 35.62 -14.31
C GLU A 335 -6.19 34.97 -14.97
N ILE A 336 -7.37 35.59 -14.78
CA ILE A 336 -8.49 35.57 -15.74
C ILE A 336 -9.07 36.99 -15.82
#